data_2f9303a27a7b4400fd1cb8b18026e924
#
_entry.id   2f9303a27a7b4400fd1cb8b18026e924
#
_cell.length_a   1.000
_cell.length_b   1.000
_cell.length_c   1.000
_cell.angle_alpha   90.00
_cell.angle_beta   90.00
_cell.angle_gamma   90.00
#
_symmetry.space_group_name_H-M   'P 1'
#
loop_
_entity.id
_entity.type
_entity.pdbx_description
1 polymer ?
#
loop_
_entity_poly.entity_id
_entity_poly.type
_entity_poly.pdbx_seq_one_letter_code
_entity_poly.pdbx_strand_id
1 'polypeptide(L)'
;MEGTLLMSEEPINAIGKSLLERVIFEAKIKYKSLPEINLSGLSSNLSVGGLYLRTRLPLDVDDTLSLSFSLPGRAGELPLSSDARVAWTNCDHNRRMPDYATGVGLQFLYLDDEDVSTLDKFIDSYEEEKRMNVVCAWCGCSLGHRKGPFGKTSHGVCEQCHKSLAV
;
A
#
# COMPACT_ATOMS: atom_id res chain seq x y z
N MET A 1 -34.82 -3.60 -22.30
CA MET A 1 -34.15 -4.27 -21.17
C MET A 1 -32.86 -3.53 -20.87
N GLU A 2 -32.95 -2.58 -19.97
CA GLU A 2 -31.79 -1.79 -19.53
C GLU A 2 -31.07 -2.53 -18.41
N GLY A 3 -29.88 -3.02 -18.71
CA GLY A 3 -29.00 -3.61 -17.72
C GLY A 3 -28.33 -2.51 -16.91
N THR A 4 -28.83 -2.23 -15.71
CA THR A 4 -28.15 -1.38 -14.72
C THR A 4 -26.83 -2.04 -14.33
N LEU A 5 -25.71 -1.46 -14.76
CA LEU A 5 -24.39 -1.80 -14.24
C LEU A 5 -24.36 -1.39 -12.76
N LEU A 6 -24.41 -2.37 -11.88
CA LEU A 6 -24.10 -2.18 -10.47
C LEU A 6 -22.61 -1.85 -10.38
N MET A 7 -22.31 -0.57 -10.22
CA MET A 7 -20.98 -0.14 -9.77
C MET A 7 -20.82 -0.67 -8.35
N SER A 8 -19.91 -1.62 -8.18
CA SER A 8 -19.52 -2.11 -6.86
C SER A 8 -18.84 -0.95 -6.13
N GLU A 9 -19.53 -0.39 -5.13
CA GLU A 9 -18.92 0.58 -4.24
C GLU A 9 -17.74 -0.08 -3.52
N GLU A 10 -16.55 0.50 -3.66
CA GLU A 10 -15.38 0.04 -2.93
C GLU A 10 -15.60 0.27 -1.42
N PRO A 11 -15.18 -0.69 -0.57
CA PRO A 11 -15.27 -0.50 0.87
C PRO A 11 -14.39 0.69 1.30
N ILE A 12 -14.99 1.64 1.99
CA ILE A 12 -14.32 2.81 2.57
C ILE A 12 -14.26 2.68 4.11
N ASN A 13 -13.22 3.24 4.71
CA ASN A 13 -13.11 3.33 6.17
C ASN A 13 -13.99 4.48 6.72
N ALA A 14 -14.04 4.63 8.05
CA ALA A 14 -14.81 5.69 8.74
C ALA A 14 -14.37 7.13 8.33
N ILE A 15 -13.21 7.29 7.70
CA ILE A 15 -12.65 8.56 7.21
C ILE A 15 -12.99 8.79 5.72
N GLY A 16 -13.70 7.84 5.08
CA GLY A 16 -14.13 7.96 3.68
C GLY A 16 -13.09 7.57 2.65
N LYS A 17 -11.99 6.92 3.05
CA LYS A 17 -10.94 6.43 2.13
C LYS A 17 -11.15 4.98 1.75
N SER A 18 -10.68 4.61 0.57
CA SER A 18 -10.67 3.21 0.13
C SER A 18 -9.75 2.38 1.01
N LEU A 19 -10.28 1.31 1.61
CA LEU A 19 -9.49 0.30 2.33
C LEU A 19 -8.52 -0.46 1.39
N LEU A 20 -8.66 -0.28 0.09
CA LEU A 20 -7.86 -0.94 -0.94
C LEU A 20 -6.65 -0.12 -1.39
N GLU A 21 -6.57 1.17 -1.00
CA GLU A 21 -5.40 2.00 -1.30
C GLU A 21 -4.15 1.40 -0.65
N ARG A 22 -3.19 0.99 -1.47
CA ARG A 22 -2.00 0.28 -1.04
C ARG A 22 -0.73 0.98 -1.47
N VAL A 23 0.20 1.11 -0.54
CA VAL A 23 1.55 1.59 -0.82
C VAL A 23 2.53 0.42 -0.88
N ILE A 24 3.56 0.53 -1.72
CA ILE A 24 4.68 -0.42 -1.71
C ILE A 24 5.49 -0.14 -0.45
N PHE A 25 5.45 -1.04 0.50
CA PHE A 25 6.09 -0.88 1.79
C PHE A 25 6.82 -2.16 2.18
N GLU A 26 8.13 -2.10 2.24
CA GLU A 26 8.96 -3.21 2.68
C GLU A 26 9.44 -2.97 4.11
N ALA A 27 8.91 -3.74 5.04
CA ALA A 27 9.29 -3.71 6.44
C ALA A 27 9.40 -5.12 7.02
N LYS A 28 10.19 -5.25 8.08
CA LYS A 28 10.27 -6.51 8.84
C LYS A 28 9.04 -6.65 9.72
N ILE A 29 8.28 -7.69 9.46
CA ILE A 29 7.09 -8.07 10.22
C ILE A 29 7.46 -9.21 11.16
N LYS A 30 7.24 -9.01 12.45
CA LYS A 30 7.25 -10.10 13.42
C LYS A 30 5.83 -10.64 13.51
N TYR A 31 5.68 -11.96 13.48
CA TYR A 31 4.38 -12.58 13.59
C TYR A 31 4.42 -13.87 14.39
N LYS A 32 3.29 -14.19 15.01
CA LYS A 32 3.10 -15.44 15.75
C LYS A 32 1.98 -16.22 15.07
N SER A 33 2.26 -17.46 14.78
CA SER A 33 1.27 -18.48 14.40
C SER A 33 0.90 -19.33 15.60
N LEU A 34 -0.25 -19.97 15.59
CA LEU A 34 -0.59 -21.02 16.57
C LEU A 34 -0.05 -22.38 16.08
N PRO A 35 0.69 -23.15 16.93
CA PRO A 35 1.17 -22.86 18.27
C PRO A 35 2.24 -21.76 18.28
N GLU A 36 2.44 -21.08 19.39
CA GLU A 36 3.23 -19.84 19.59
C GLU A 36 4.68 -19.86 19.02
N ILE A 37 4.82 -19.87 17.71
CA ILE A 37 6.10 -19.78 17.02
C ILE A 37 6.32 -18.33 16.62
N ASN A 38 7.36 -17.70 17.19
CA ASN A 38 7.77 -16.34 16.80
C ASN A 38 8.55 -16.40 15.49
N LEU A 39 8.04 -15.77 14.47
CA LEU A 39 8.59 -15.75 13.13
C LEU A 39 8.82 -14.30 12.66
N SER A 40 9.56 -14.15 11.59
CA SER A 40 9.69 -12.86 10.92
C SER A 40 9.66 -13.02 9.41
N GLY A 41 9.02 -12.09 8.74
CA GLY A 41 8.96 -11.98 7.29
C GLY A 41 9.10 -10.52 6.85
N LEU A 42 8.95 -10.28 5.57
CA LEU A 42 8.96 -8.94 4.99
C LEU A 42 7.60 -8.64 4.38
N SER A 43 7.10 -7.43 4.57
CA SER A 43 5.96 -6.95 3.81
C SER A 43 6.37 -6.59 2.39
N SER A 44 5.44 -6.59 1.45
CA SER A 44 5.63 -6.01 0.11
C SER A 44 4.75 -4.79 -0.12
N ASN A 45 3.61 -4.74 0.55
CA ASN A 45 2.70 -3.61 0.51
C ASN A 45 1.92 -3.48 1.82
N LEU A 46 1.32 -2.33 2.01
CA LEU A 46 0.55 -1.98 3.20
C LEU A 46 -0.66 -1.12 2.81
N SER A 47 -1.77 -1.33 3.47
CA SER A 47 -2.98 -0.51 3.42
C SER A 47 -3.59 -0.42 4.81
N VAL A 48 -4.59 0.43 5.01
CA VAL A 48 -5.35 0.47 6.27
C VAL A 48 -6.04 -0.87 6.57
N GLY A 49 -6.42 -1.62 5.54
CA GLY A 49 -7.11 -2.92 5.70
C GLY A 49 -6.19 -4.13 5.88
N GLY A 50 -4.86 -4.01 5.63
CA GLY A 50 -3.97 -5.14 5.72
C GLY A 50 -2.64 -4.97 4.97
N LEU A 51 -1.88 -6.07 4.90
CA LEU A 51 -0.59 -6.10 4.22
C LEU A 51 -0.37 -7.42 3.46
N TYR A 52 0.60 -7.42 2.56
CA TYR A 52 1.12 -8.65 1.97
C TYR A 52 2.39 -9.07 2.70
N LEU A 53 2.39 -10.26 3.29
CA LEU A 53 3.51 -10.85 4.01
C LEU A 53 4.22 -11.87 3.12
N ARG A 54 5.50 -11.63 2.83
CA ARG A 54 6.37 -12.63 2.20
C ARG A 54 6.78 -13.67 3.23
N THR A 55 6.33 -14.89 3.05
CA THR A 55 6.64 -16.01 3.94
C THR A 55 6.61 -17.33 3.17
N ARG A 56 7.39 -18.29 3.62
CA ARG A 56 7.33 -19.69 3.14
C ARG A 56 6.63 -20.60 4.14
N LEU A 57 6.14 -20.04 5.25
CA LEU A 57 5.34 -20.83 6.18
C LEU A 57 4.05 -21.26 5.47
N PRO A 58 3.70 -22.55 5.51
CA PRO A 58 2.43 -23.02 5.01
C PRO A 58 1.30 -22.48 5.89
N LEU A 59 0.60 -21.48 5.38
CA LEU A 59 -0.54 -20.86 6.01
C LEU A 59 -1.76 -21.07 5.13
N ASP A 60 -2.87 -21.42 5.74
CA ASP A 60 -4.15 -21.58 5.05
C ASP A 60 -5.00 -20.32 5.14
N VAL A 61 -5.93 -20.17 4.22
CA VAL A 61 -6.95 -19.11 4.29
C VAL A 61 -7.71 -19.25 5.59
N ASP A 62 -8.01 -18.13 6.22
CA ASP A 62 -8.64 -17.98 7.54
C ASP A 62 -7.74 -18.26 8.75
N ASP A 63 -6.49 -18.69 8.56
CA ASP A 63 -5.52 -18.70 9.66
C ASP A 63 -5.38 -17.30 10.27
N THR A 64 -5.22 -17.23 11.60
CA THR A 64 -5.02 -16.00 12.34
C THR A 64 -3.59 -15.88 12.83
N LEU A 65 -3.02 -14.70 12.65
CA LEU A 65 -1.65 -14.36 13.07
C LEU A 65 -1.69 -13.09 13.93
N SER A 66 -0.92 -13.06 15.01
CA SER A 66 -0.63 -11.80 15.70
C SER A 66 0.61 -11.14 15.09
N LEU A 67 0.47 -9.92 14.61
CA LEU A 67 1.50 -9.15 13.90
C LEU A 67 2.06 -8.05 14.78
N SER A 68 3.35 -7.76 14.60
CA SER A 68 4.01 -6.59 15.18
C SER A 68 5.03 -6.05 14.19
N PHE A 69 4.97 -4.76 13.91
CA PHE A 69 5.88 -4.05 13.00
C PHE A 69 5.97 -2.58 13.37
N SER A 70 6.86 -1.85 12.74
CA SER A 70 7.02 -0.41 12.95
C SER A 70 6.91 0.34 11.64
N LEU A 71 6.27 1.50 11.70
CA LEU A 71 6.24 2.47 10.60
C LEU A 71 7.33 3.53 10.84
N PRO A 72 8.05 3.96 9.80
CA PRO A 72 8.94 5.12 9.92
C PRO A 72 8.12 6.39 10.17
N GLY A 73 8.45 7.13 11.20
CA GLY A 73 7.84 8.41 11.53
C GLY A 73 8.87 9.53 11.64
N ARG A 74 8.42 10.78 11.63
CA ARG A 74 9.31 11.97 11.73
C ARG A 74 10.11 12.03 13.03
N ALA A 75 9.54 11.51 14.12
CA ALA A 75 10.15 11.52 15.46
C ALA A 75 10.76 10.16 15.84
N GLY A 76 10.76 9.18 14.96
CA GLY A 76 11.22 7.82 15.20
C GLY A 76 10.24 6.77 14.69
N GLU A 77 10.47 5.53 15.09
CA GLU A 77 9.59 4.42 14.69
C GLU A 77 8.26 4.44 15.47
N LEU A 78 7.17 4.23 14.77
CA LEU A 78 5.83 4.07 15.32
C LEU A 78 5.48 2.59 15.35
N PRO A 79 5.48 1.95 16.53
CA PRO A 79 5.15 0.54 16.65
C PRO A 79 3.65 0.30 16.42
N LEU A 80 3.33 -0.75 15.70
CA LEU A 80 1.97 -1.22 15.44
C LEU A 80 1.86 -2.71 15.74
N SER A 81 0.74 -3.11 16.32
CA SER A 81 0.42 -4.51 16.56
C SER A 81 -1.05 -4.77 16.23
N SER A 82 -1.33 -5.86 15.56
CA SER A 82 -2.69 -6.24 15.20
C SER A 82 -2.79 -7.75 15.03
N ASP A 83 -3.94 -8.31 15.33
CA ASP A 83 -4.29 -9.62 14.81
C ASP A 83 -4.75 -9.48 13.36
N ALA A 84 -4.37 -10.46 12.56
CA ALA A 84 -4.69 -10.48 11.14
C ALA A 84 -5.09 -11.87 10.70
N ARG A 85 -6.02 -11.93 9.75
CA ARG A 85 -6.48 -13.15 9.11
C ARG A 85 -5.83 -13.31 7.73
N VAL A 86 -5.45 -14.52 7.37
CA VAL A 86 -5.05 -14.86 6.01
C VAL A 86 -6.27 -14.77 5.10
N ALA A 87 -6.32 -13.75 4.27
CA ALA A 87 -7.41 -13.55 3.32
C ALA A 87 -7.20 -14.36 2.03
N TRP A 88 -5.95 -14.57 1.61
CA TRP A 88 -5.58 -15.35 0.44
C TRP A 88 -4.11 -15.75 0.48
N THR A 89 -3.77 -16.81 -0.23
CA THR A 89 -2.41 -17.33 -0.33
C THR A 89 -1.86 -17.15 -1.75
N ASN A 90 -0.53 -16.98 -1.85
CA ASN A 90 0.22 -16.89 -3.09
C ASN A 90 1.38 -17.87 -3.04
N CYS A 91 1.07 -19.14 -3.22
CA CYS A 91 2.03 -20.23 -3.24
C CYS A 91 2.26 -20.78 -4.66
N ASP A 92 3.25 -21.64 -4.83
CA ASP A 92 3.63 -22.17 -6.14
C ASP A 92 2.50 -22.92 -6.85
N HIS A 93 1.53 -23.45 -6.10
CA HIS A 93 0.38 -24.18 -6.63
C HIS A 93 -0.82 -23.27 -6.92
N ASN A 94 -0.84 -22.04 -6.38
CA ASN A 94 -1.92 -21.07 -6.57
C ASN A 94 -1.37 -19.65 -6.58
N ARG A 95 -0.70 -19.27 -7.67
CA ARG A 95 -0.13 -17.95 -7.85
C ARG A 95 -1.16 -16.94 -8.33
N ARG A 96 -1.82 -16.27 -7.37
CA ARG A 96 -2.72 -15.16 -7.66
C ARG A 96 -1.99 -13.91 -8.17
N MET A 97 -0.78 -13.67 -7.64
CA MET A 97 0.06 -12.52 -7.96
C MET A 97 1.43 -13.01 -8.41
N PRO A 98 1.64 -13.25 -9.72
CA PRO A 98 2.88 -13.82 -10.24
C PRO A 98 4.13 -12.99 -9.95
N ASP A 99 3.97 -11.65 -9.92
CA ASP A 99 5.06 -10.69 -9.68
C ASP A 99 5.46 -10.57 -8.20
N TYR A 100 4.66 -11.13 -7.29
CA TYR A 100 5.00 -11.18 -5.87
C TYR A 100 5.74 -12.47 -5.52
N ALA A 101 6.69 -12.36 -4.60
CA ALA A 101 7.29 -13.55 -3.98
C ALA A 101 6.21 -14.36 -3.25
N THR A 102 6.48 -15.65 -3.00
CA THR A 102 5.59 -16.52 -2.20
C THR A 102 5.23 -15.88 -0.87
N GLY A 103 3.96 -15.93 -0.51
CA GLY A 103 3.46 -15.29 0.70
C GLY A 103 1.94 -15.32 0.82
N VAL A 104 1.42 -14.46 1.67
CA VAL A 104 -0.01 -14.38 1.98
C VAL A 104 -0.50 -12.94 2.05
N GLY A 105 -1.70 -12.71 1.59
CA GLY A 105 -2.43 -11.46 1.84
C GLY A 105 -3.11 -11.54 3.19
N LEU A 106 -2.80 -10.59 4.07
CA LEU A 106 -3.33 -10.48 5.42
C LEU A 106 -4.32 -9.33 5.51
N GLN A 107 -5.44 -9.58 6.19
CA GLN A 107 -6.43 -8.58 6.57
C GLN A 107 -6.32 -8.33 8.07
N PHE A 108 -6.16 -7.06 8.48
CA PHE A 108 -6.21 -6.70 9.90
C PHE A 108 -7.61 -6.96 10.46
N LEU A 109 -7.67 -7.55 11.65
CA LEU A 109 -8.93 -7.86 12.32
C LEU A 109 -9.33 -6.78 13.32
N TYR A 110 -8.35 -6.28 14.08
CA TYR A 110 -8.57 -5.31 15.15
C TYR A 110 -7.45 -4.27 15.09
N LEU A 111 -7.81 -3.08 14.64
CA LEU A 111 -7.02 -1.87 14.78
C LEU A 111 -7.88 -0.88 15.56
N ASP A 112 -7.33 -0.24 16.57
CA ASP A 112 -8.02 0.87 17.22
C ASP A 112 -8.00 2.13 16.34
N ASP A 113 -8.78 3.13 16.73
CA ASP A 113 -8.91 4.37 15.93
C ASP A 113 -7.61 5.15 15.84
N GLU A 114 -6.70 5.02 16.82
CA GLU A 114 -5.39 5.65 16.82
C GLU A 114 -4.46 4.97 15.81
N ASP A 115 -4.44 3.66 15.79
CA ASP A 115 -3.66 2.86 14.83
C ASP A 115 -4.16 3.06 13.40
N VAL A 116 -5.48 3.08 13.19
CA VAL A 116 -6.10 3.41 11.89
C VAL A 116 -5.67 4.81 11.42
N SER A 117 -5.75 5.81 12.29
CA SER A 117 -5.34 7.19 11.99
C SER A 117 -3.85 7.29 11.69
N THR A 118 -3.02 6.52 12.39
CA THR A 118 -1.57 6.47 12.20
C THR A 118 -1.21 5.85 10.85
N LEU A 119 -1.83 4.72 10.52
CA LEU A 119 -1.68 4.06 9.21
C LEU A 119 -2.12 4.97 8.06
N ASP A 120 -3.26 5.61 8.20
CA ASP A 120 -3.83 6.47 7.18
C ASP A 120 -2.92 7.68 6.88
N LYS A 121 -2.46 8.36 7.92
CA LYS A 121 -1.47 9.45 7.79
C LYS A 121 -0.14 8.99 7.19
N PHE A 122 0.31 7.79 7.57
CA PHE A 122 1.52 7.22 7.00
C PHE A 122 1.36 6.95 5.51
N ILE A 123 0.26 6.31 5.10
CA ILE A 123 -0.01 6.00 3.69
C ILE A 123 -0.09 7.28 2.85
N ASP A 124 -0.78 8.31 3.35
CA ASP A 124 -0.85 9.62 2.69
C ASP A 124 0.53 10.26 2.50
N SER A 125 1.30 10.35 3.58
CA SER A 125 2.65 10.93 3.51
C SER A 125 3.58 10.13 2.61
N TYR A 126 3.46 8.81 2.61
CA TYR A 126 4.27 7.92 1.81
C TYR A 126 3.98 8.05 0.30
N GLU A 127 2.73 8.26 -0.06
CA GLU A 127 2.34 8.55 -1.46
C GLU A 127 2.79 9.96 -1.89
N GLU A 128 2.72 10.95 -1.00
CA GLU A 128 3.23 12.29 -1.28
C GLU A 128 4.74 12.30 -1.49
N GLU A 129 5.50 11.58 -0.66
CA GLU A 129 6.95 11.45 -0.80
C GLU A 129 7.40 10.76 -2.09
N LYS A 130 6.53 9.99 -2.72
CA LYS A 130 6.80 9.35 -4.02
C LYS A 130 6.35 10.17 -5.21
N ARG A 131 5.86 11.38 -4.99
CA ARG A 131 5.48 12.29 -6.08
C ARG A 131 6.68 13.12 -6.53
N MET A 132 7.00 13.03 -7.80
CA MET A 132 7.94 13.93 -8.44
C MET A 132 7.20 15.07 -9.12
N ASN A 133 7.76 16.27 -9.04
CA ASN A 133 7.22 17.44 -9.75
C ASN A 133 7.41 17.26 -11.25
N VAL A 134 6.43 17.66 -12.02
CA VAL A 134 6.53 17.73 -13.48
C VAL A 134 6.48 19.19 -13.89
N VAL A 135 7.51 19.64 -14.62
CA VAL A 135 7.59 21.02 -15.13
C VAL A 135 7.73 21.02 -16.64
N CYS A 136 7.26 22.09 -17.29
CA CYS A 136 7.51 22.26 -18.70
C CYS A 136 8.99 22.55 -18.96
N ALA A 137 9.62 21.77 -19.85
CA ALA A 137 11.02 21.91 -20.20
C ALA A 137 11.35 23.28 -20.86
N TRP A 138 10.37 23.95 -21.44
CA TRP A 138 10.56 25.22 -22.13
C TRP A 138 10.26 26.44 -21.28
N CYS A 139 9.09 26.49 -20.66
CA CYS A 139 8.68 27.67 -19.91
C CYS A 139 8.77 27.51 -18.39
N GLY A 140 9.09 26.31 -17.89
CA GLY A 140 9.23 26.04 -16.47
C GLY A 140 7.90 25.99 -15.69
N CYS A 141 6.74 26.16 -16.34
CA CYS A 141 5.48 26.08 -15.63
C CYS A 141 5.23 24.69 -15.04
N SER A 142 4.55 24.63 -13.89
CA SER A 142 4.18 23.37 -13.26
C SER A 142 3.12 22.64 -14.09
N LEU A 143 3.36 21.36 -14.34
CA LEU A 143 2.43 20.44 -15.01
C LEU A 143 1.80 19.46 -14.02
N GLY A 144 1.98 19.71 -12.71
CA GLY A 144 1.47 18.87 -11.65
C GLY A 144 2.51 17.86 -11.13
N HIS A 145 2.02 16.71 -10.69
CA HIS A 145 2.84 15.66 -10.09
C HIS A 145 2.59 14.33 -10.79
N ARG A 146 3.59 13.47 -10.76
CA ARG A 146 3.44 12.07 -11.17
C ARG A 146 4.19 11.15 -10.20
N LYS A 147 3.87 9.85 -10.21
CA LYS A 147 4.64 8.85 -9.43
C LYS A 147 6.10 8.83 -9.87
N GLY A 148 7.00 8.90 -8.90
CA GLY A 148 8.44 8.87 -9.13
C GLY A 148 9.24 9.21 -7.87
N PRO A 149 10.59 9.18 -7.94
CA PRO A 149 11.43 9.44 -6.78
C PRO A 149 11.19 10.84 -6.20
N PHE A 150 11.00 10.92 -4.88
CA PHE A 150 10.81 12.18 -4.16
C PHE A 150 11.92 13.20 -4.44
N GLY A 151 11.55 14.45 -4.51
CA GLY A 151 12.49 15.57 -4.72
C GLY A 151 13.13 15.62 -6.11
N LYS A 152 12.78 14.70 -7.02
CA LYS A 152 13.19 14.79 -8.42
C LYS A 152 12.16 15.51 -9.25
N THR A 153 12.64 16.18 -10.28
CA THR A 153 11.80 16.88 -11.26
C THR A 153 11.83 16.11 -12.57
N SER A 154 10.65 15.84 -13.11
CA SER A 154 10.48 15.34 -14.48
C SER A 154 10.11 16.49 -15.40
N HIS A 155 10.48 16.38 -16.64
CA HIS A 155 10.19 17.40 -17.65
C HIS A 155 9.13 16.88 -18.63
N GLY A 156 8.20 17.76 -18.96
CA GLY A 156 7.18 17.57 -19.99
C GLY A 156 7.09 18.79 -20.89
N VAL A 157 6.04 18.91 -21.66
CA VAL A 157 5.76 20.09 -22.49
C VAL A 157 4.33 20.55 -22.20
N CYS A 158 4.14 21.81 -21.82
CA CYS A 158 2.81 22.36 -21.61
C CYS A 158 2.09 22.57 -22.95
N GLU A 159 0.77 22.66 -22.89
CA GLU A 159 -0.05 22.82 -24.10
C GLU A 159 0.30 24.07 -24.89
N GLN A 160 0.63 25.16 -24.22
CA GLN A 160 1.03 26.43 -24.89
C GLN A 160 2.35 26.27 -25.64
N CYS A 161 3.36 25.68 -25.02
CA CYS A 161 4.64 25.43 -25.66
C CYS A 161 4.52 24.41 -26.79
N HIS A 162 3.69 23.39 -26.62
CA HIS A 162 3.43 22.39 -27.65
C HIS A 162 2.79 23.04 -28.91
N LYS A 163 1.82 23.93 -28.72
CA LYS A 163 1.21 24.67 -29.82
C LYS A 163 2.21 25.59 -30.57
N SER A 164 3.19 26.15 -29.83
CA SER A 164 4.23 27.01 -30.42
C SER A 164 5.27 26.26 -31.26
N LEU A 165 5.36 24.93 -31.09
CA LEU A 165 6.27 24.07 -31.86
C LEU A 165 5.65 23.51 -33.13
N ALA A 166 4.34 23.61 -33.26
CA ALA A 166 3.58 23.09 -34.42
C ALA A 166 3.44 24.10 -35.58
N VAL A 167 4.29 25.12 -35.63
CA VAL A 167 4.31 26.13 -36.73
C VAL A 167 5.49 25.90 -37.64
#